data_32dd4ca1634d33c9e79abdff7669cf20
#
_entry.id   32dd4ca1634d33c9e79abdff7669cf20
#
_cell.length_a   1.000
_cell.length_b   1.000
_cell.length_c   1.000
_cell.angle_alpha   90.00
_cell.angle_beta   90.00
_cell.angle_gamma   90.00
#
_symmetry.space_group_name_H-M   'P 1'
#
loop_
_entity.id
_entity.type
_entity.pdbx_description
1 polymer ?
#
loop_
_entity_poly.entity_id
_entity_poly.type
_entity_poly.pdbx_seq_one_letter_code
_entity_poly.pdbx_strand_id
1 'polypeptide(L)'
;MEKVPSELMREYVNSQKFTSTTEIMEAMKAMFGDVLQQVMEAELDAKLGYEKSERISNNDERSMSKNYRNGHSKKTVKTQLGEVTIQVPRDRNGEYEPSIIGKYNRNVDGMEEKILSLYSCGMSQRDISEQIKNLYDVEISPELVSKISEKIMPEVSAWQNRALNNIYPFVFMDAIHYKVKENHQYVTKAAYVVLGINMDGCKDILGIWIGEHESAKFWLNVLNDLKNRGVKTVYVFCVDGLSGFREAIASEYPEAQIQRCIIHQIRSSTRFVSYKDIKKLMADLKTVYQAINEDEASRNLARFKETWGKMYPSCVKSWEENWDILSTFFAYPAEVRRIIYTTNIIEGLNRQFRSITKSKPSFTNDDSLRKMLYLASKKIVEHWTVRCRNWDQVLNQLEILFSNQNAG
;
A
#
# COMPACT_ATOMS: atom_id res chain seq x y z
N MET A 1 -15.35 16.70 24.70
CA MET A 1 -16.75 17.04 24.41
C MET A 1 -17.59 16.76 25.65
N GLU A 2 -18.32 17.73 26.12
CA GLU A 2 -19.31 17.52 27.18
C GLU A 2 -20.49 16.68 26.64
N LYS A 3 -21.01 15.81 27.51
CA LYS A 3 -22.18 14.98 27.16
C LYS A 3 -23.44 15.84 27.28
N VAL A 4 -24.41 15.55 26.41
CA VAL A 4 -25.75 16.13 26.57
C VAL A 4 -26.26 15.78 27.98
N PRO A 5 -26.81 16.76 28.74
CA PRO A 5 -27.36 16.52 30.06
C PRO A 5 -28.39 15.39 30.06
N SER A 6 -28.29 14.50 31.04
CA SER A 6 -29.12 13.29 31.10
C SER A 6 -30.62 13.59 31.22
N GLU A 7 -30.96 14.76 31.75
CA GLU A 7 -32.36 15.21 31.87
C GLU A 7 -32.97 15.52 30.50
N LEU A 8 -32.26 16.27 29.65
CA LEU A 8 -32.70 16.60 28.30
C LEU A 8 -32.83 15.30 27.42
N MET A 9 -31.91 14.40 27.62
CA MET A 9 -31.98 13.10 26.91
C MET A 9 -33.19 12.28 27.36
N ARG A 10 -33.52 12.27 28.64
CA ARG A 10 -34.73 11.61 29.15
C ARG A 10 -36.02 12.22 28.63
N GLU A 11 -36.11 13.57 28.62
CA GLU A 11 -37.27 14.27 28.05
C GLU A 11 -37.45 13.92 26.59
N TYR A 12 -36.38 13.92 25.80
CA TYR A 12 -36.42 13.56 24.38
C TYR A 12 -36.91 12.14 24.20
N VAL A 13 -36.33 11.14 24.89
CA VAL A 13 -36.71 9.73 24.79
C VAL A 13 -38.17 9.55 25.20
N ASN A 14 -38.67 10.19 26.25
CA ASN A 14 -40.03 10.08 26.69
C ASN A 14 -41.04 10.73 25.72
N SER A 15 -40.63 11.78 25.00
CA SER A 15 -41.49 12.45 24.01
C SER A 15 -41.68 11.60 22.75
N GLN A 16 -40.66 10.81 22.37
CA GLN A 16 -40.68 10.03 21.11
C GLN A 16 -41.33 8.65 21.23
N LYS A 17 -41.41 8.03 22.43
CA LYS A 17 -42.01 6.70 22.70
C LYS A 17 -41.47 5.61 21.75
N PHE A 18 -40.16 5.49 21.59
CA PHE A 18 -39.54 4.53 20.70
C PHE A 18 -40.00 3.09 20.97
N THR A 19 -40.33 2.35 19.89
CA THR A 19 -40.76 0.94 19.92
C THR A 19 -39.72 0.01 19.25
N SER A 20 -38.82 0.56 18.45
CA SER A 20 -37.81 -0.22 17.72
C SER A 20 -36.45 0.51 17.64
N THR A 21 -35.37 -0.27 17.42
CA THR A 21 -34.05 0.27 17.16
C THR A 21 -34.00 1.09 15.86
N THR A 22 -34.84 0.77 14.89
CA THR A 22 -34.97 1.51 13.63
C THR A 22 -35.49 2.93 13.87
N GLU A 23 -36.50 3.08 14.72
CA GLU A 23 -37.04 4.40 15.11
C GLU A 23 -35.98 5.23 15.86
N ILE A 24 -35.18 4.60 16.71
CA ILE A 24 -34.07 5.28 17.39
C ILE A 24 -33.03 5.78 16.36
N MET A 25 -32.68 4.96 15.36
CA MET A 25 -31.75 5.36 14.31
C MET A 25 -32.30 6.52 13.46
N GLU A 26 -33.57 6.50 13.10
CA GLU A 26 -34.24 7.59 12.38
C GLU A 26 -34.23 8.91 13.21
N ALA A 27 -34.51 8.81 14.50
CA ALA A 27 -34.46 9.96 15.41
C ALA A 27 -33.04 10.52 15.56
N MET A 28 -32.03 9.64 15.66
CA MET A 28 -30.62 10.07 15.69
C MET A 28 -30.22 10.76 14.38
N LYS A 29 -30.70 10.26 13.25
CA LYS A 29 -30.47 10.86 11.93
C LYS A 29 -31.09 12.24 11.81
N ALA A 30 -32.31 12.41 12.27
CA ALA A 30 -33.00 13.71 12.33
C ALA A 30 -32.25 14.68 13.25
N MET A 31 -31.91 14.25 14.46
CA MET A 31 -31.16 15.05 15.45
C MET A 31 -29.80 15.49 14.91
N PHE A 32 -29.10 14.61 14.17
CA PHE A 32 -27.84 14.97 13.53
C PHE A 32 -28.04 16.07 12.48
N GLY A 33 -29.10 16.00 11.68
CA GLY A 33 -29.46 17.04 10.72
C GLY A 33 -29.72 18.39 11.39
N ASP A 34 -30.48 18.39 12.49
CA ASP A 34 -30.80 19.58 13.26
C ASP A 34 -29.54 20.23 13.89
N VAL A 35 -28.65 19.40 14.44
CA VAL A 35 -27.36 19.89 14.99
C VAL A 35 -26.52 20.53 13.90
N LEU A 36 -26.39 19.89 12.72
CA LEU A 36 -25.67 20.48 11.61
C LEU A 36 -26.25 21.82 11.16
N GLN A 37 -27.57 21.89 11.11
CA GLN A 37 -28.24 23.14 10.75
C GLN A 37 -28.03 24.27 11.79
N GLN A 38 -28.10 23.97 13.09
CA GLN A 38 -27.84 24.92 14.15
C GLN A 38 -26.38 25.44 14.11
N VAL A 39 -25.41 24.57 13.84
CA VAL A 39 -24.02 25.01 13.74
C VAL A 39 -23.83 25.96 12.55
N MET A 40 -24.42 25.66 11.38
CA MET A 40 -24.35 26.54 10.21
C MET A 40 -25.07 27.88 10.45
N GLU A 41 -26.17 27.89 11.19
CA GLU A 41 -26.84 29.12 11.58
C GLU A 41 -25.93 29.96 12.50
N ALA A 42 -25.28 29.35 13.50
CA ALA A 42 -24.36 30.02 14.39
C ALA A 42 -23.12 30.59 13.63
N GLU A 43 -22.60 29.87 12.65
CA GLU A 43 -21.53 30.35 11.77
C GLU A 43 -21.96 31.58 10.97
N LEU A 44 -23.21 31.57 10.45
CA LEU A 44 -23.76 32.71 9.72
C LEU A 44 -24.00 33.90 10.64
N ASP A 45 -24.50 33.66 11.87
CA ASP A 45 -24.68 34.71 12.90
C ASP A 45 -23.34 35.40 13.20
N ALA A 46 -22.29 34.59 13.44
CA ALA A 46 -20.95 35.12 13.70
C ALA A 46 -20.41 35.95 12.53
N LYS A 47 -20.68 35.51 11.28
CA LYS A 47 -20.23 36.22 10.08
C LYS A 47 -20.98 37.50 9.82
N LEU A 48 -22.29 37.53 10.06
CA LEU A 48 -23.14 38.71 9.85
C LEU A 48 -23.12 39.68 11.06
N GLY A 49 -22.73 39.21 12.25
CA GLY A 49 -22.67 40.00 13.46
C GLY A 49 -24.02 40.20 14.16
N TYR A 50 -25.06 39.44 13.79
CA TYR A 50 -26.39 39.50 14.43
C TYR A 50 -27.08 38.13 14.35
N GLU A 51 -27.92 37.85 15.36
CA GLU A 51 -28.68 36.60 15.47
C GLU A 51 -29.95 36.60 14.58
N LYS A 52 -30.43 35.39 14.29
CA LYS A 52 -31.68 35.19 13.56
C LYS A 52 -32.84 35.86 14.31
N SER A 53 -33.59 36.70 13.63
CA SER A 53 -34.72 37.49 14.19
C SER A 53 -34.36 38.72 15.00
N GLU A 54 -33.10 39.09 15.16
CA GLU A 54 -32.66 40.34 15.72
C GLU A 54 -33.05 41.51 14.79
N ARG A 55 -33.73 42.55 15.33
CA ARG A 55 -34.06 43.75 14.56
C ARG A 55 -32.88 44.73 14.67
N ILE A 56 -32.11 44.86 13.61
CA ILE A 56 -31.02 45.82 13.54
C ILE A 56 -31.64 47.24 13.27
N SER A 57 -31.36 48.17 14.14
CA SER A 57 -31.73 49.59 13.97
C SER A 57 -30.85 50.23 12.89
N ASN A 58 -31.41 51.14 12.09
CA ASN A 58 -30.67 51.87 11.05
C ASN A 58 -29.47 52.68 11.57
N ASN A 59 -29.37 52.89 12.90
CA ASN A 59 -28.27 53.60 13.57
C ASN A 59 -27.23 52.68 14.19
N ASP A 60 -27.32 51.38 14.01
CA ASP A 60 -26.37 50.42 14.54
C ASP A 60 -25.15 50.31 13.59
N GLU A 61 -23.93 50.43 14.14
CA GLU A 61 -22.69 50.27 13.36
C GLU A 61 -22.64 48.94 12.59
N ARG A 62 -23.32 47.91 13.09
CA ARG A 62 -23.52 46.61 12.45
C ARG A 62 -24.35 46.68 11.15
N SER A 63 -25.17 47.73 10.97
CA SER A 63 -25.91 47.95 9.73
C SER A 63 -25.03 48.42 8.56
N MET A 64 -23.73 48.70 8.81
CA MET A 64 -22.76 49.04 7.79
C MET A 64 -22.28 47.78 7.00
N SER A 65 -22.42 46.58 7.51
CA SER A 65 -22.23 45.37 6.69
C SER A 65 -23.45 45.27 5.76
N LYS A 66 -23.28 45.59 4.49
CA LYS A 66 -24.33 45.52 3.45
C LYS A 66 -24.79 44.09 3.11
N ASN A 67 -24.61 43.12 4.02
CA ASN A 67 -24.93 41.72 3.83
C ASN A 67 -26.03 41.28 4.82
N TYR A 68 -27.00 40.54 4.33
CA TYR A 68 -28.19 40.15 5.10
C TYR A 68 -28.47 38.65 4.86
N ARG A 69 -29.20 38.00 5.77
CA ARG A 69 -29.73 36.65 5.57
C ARG A 69 -30.62 36.59 4.34
N ASN A 70 -30.49 35.54 3.54
CA ASN A 70 -31.24 35.34 2.30
C ASN A 70 -31.86 33.94 2.23
N GLY A 71 -32.58 33.56 3.28
CA GLY A 71 -33.25 32.27 3.34
C GLY A 71 -32.29 31.07 3.39
N HIS A 72 -32.77 29.93 2.95
CA HIS A 72 -32.07 28.66 3.01
C HIS A 72 -32.07 27.94 1.64
N SER A 73 -31.10 27.08 1.41
CA SER A 73 -31.11 26.15 0.30
C SER A 73 -31.15 24.70 0.82
N LYS A 74 -32.02 23.89 0.23
CA LYS A 74 -32.13 22.47 0.57
C LYS A 74 -30.90 21.74 0.04
N LYS A 75 -30.23 20.95 0.89
CA LYS A 75 -29.07 20.15 0.52
C LYS A 75 -29.18 18.77 1.17
N THR A 76 -29.09 17.71 0.37
CA THR A 76 -29.00 16.35 0.88
C THR A 76 -27.52 15.98 1.02
N VAL A 77 -27.14 15.56 2.23
CA VAL A 77 -25.77 15.13 2.57
C VAL A 77 -25.77 13.65 2.94
N LYS A 78 -24.71 12.97 2.56
CA LYS A 78 -24.48 11.55 2.84
C LYS A 78 -23.68 11.41 4.11
N THR A 79 -24.21 10.69 5.09
CA THR A 79 -23.59 10.49 6.40
C THR A 79 -23.47 9.02 6.74
N GLN A 80 -22.83 8.69 7.84
CA GLN A 80 -22.78 7.32 8.36
C GLN A 80 -24.16 6.80 8.82
N LEU A 81 -25.11 7.69 9.07
CA LEU A 81 -26.48 7.37 9.45
C LEU A 81 -27.43 7.33 8.25
N GLY A 82 -26.91 7.42 7.02
CA GLY A 82 -27.69 7.49 5.80
C GLY A 82 -27.76 8.92 5.22
N GLU A 83 -28.67 9.14 4.26
CA GLU A 83 -28.88 10.46 3.67
C GLU A 83 -29.69 11.36 4.60
N VAL A 84 -29.16 12.57 4.86
CA VAL A 84 -29.80 13.60 5.70
C VAL A 84 -30.04 14.83 4.86
N THR A 85 -31.26 15.35 4.88
CA THR A 85 -31.59 16.59 4.20
C THR A 85 -31.53 17.75 5.20
N ILE A 86 -30.70 18.74 4.90
CA ILE A 86 -30.48 19.93 5.74
C ILE A 86 -30.87 21.21 4.99
N GLN A 87 -31.19 22.25 5.73
CA GLN A 87 -31.46 23.58 5.21
C GLN A 87 -30.22 24.47 5.45
N VAL A 88 -29.39 24.64 4.39
CA VAL A 88 -28.18 25.46 4.46
C VAL A 88 -28.54 26.92 4.38
N PRO A 89 -28.24 27.73 5.41
CA PRO A 89 -28.55 29.18 5.42
C PRO A 89 -27.69 29.88 4.35
N ARG A 90 -28.20 31.02 3.86
CA ARG A 90 -27.53 31.81 2.82
C ARG A 90 -27.54 33.28 3.20
N ASP A 91 -26.50 33.99 2.83
CA ASP A 91 -26.42 35.44 2.83
C ASP A 91 -26.81 36.02 1.46
N ARG A 92 -27.10 37.31 1.44
CA ARG A 92 -27.55 38.02 0.23
C ARG A 92 -26.43 38.19 -0.80
N ASN A 93 -25.19 38.35 -0.34
CA ASN A 93 -24.03 38.56 -1.22
C ASN A 93 -23.47 37.25 -1.73
N GLY A 94 -23.88 36.10 -1.16
CA GLY A 94 -23.35 34.76 -1.55
C GLY A 94 -21.91 34.50 -1.08
N GLU A 95 -21.44 35.25 -0.09
CA GLU A 95 -20.08 35.18 0.48
C GLU A 95 -19.96 34.15 1.62
N TYR A 96 -21.11 33.71 2.14
CA TYR A 96 -21.12 32.70 3.18
C TYR A 96 -20.93 31.31 2.60
N GLU A 97 -19.91 30.62 3.07
CA GLU A 97 -19.67 29.22 2.82
C GLU A 97 -19.50 28.49 4.14
N PRO A 98 -20.37 27.49 4.47
CA PRO A 98 -20.28 26.75 5.71
C PRO A 98 -18.93 26.02 5.81
N SER A 99 -18.25 26.13 6.96
CA SER A 99 -16.96 25.48 7.19
C SER A 99 -17.09 23.95 7.33
N ILE A 100 -18.20 23.50 7.94
CA ILE A 100 -18.47 22.09 8.21
C ILE A 100 -18.86 21.34 6.94
N ILE A 101 -19.60 21.97 6.03
CA ILE A 101 -20.09 21.34 4.80
C ILE A 101 -19.87 22.30 3.63
N GLY A 102 -18.70 22.28 3.03
CA GLY A 102 -18.36 23.11 1.86
C GLY A 102 -19.41 23.05 0.75
N LYS A 103 -19.55 24.14 -0.02
CA LYS A 103 -20.62 24.41 -1.00
C LYS A 103 -20.92 23.24 -1.95
N TYR A 104 -19.90 22.49 -2.36
CA TYR A 104 -20.01 21.35 -3.30
C TYR A 104 -19.80 19.98 -2.65
N ASN A 105 -19.55 19.94 -1.34
CA ASN A 105 -19.35 18.68 -0.64
C ASN A 105 -20.70 18.11 -0.17
N ARG A 106 -21.01 16.90 -0.57
CA ARG A 106 -22.22 16.17 -0.15
C ARG A 106 -21.91 14.97 0.76
N ASN A 107 -20.63 14.72 1.04
CA ASN A 107 -20.21 13.65 1.94
C ASN A 107 -19.79 14.25 3.26
N VAL A 108 -20.45 13.85 4.33
CA VAL A 108 -20.10 14.23 5.70
C VAL A 108 -19.52 12.98 6.37
N ASP A 109 -18.39 13.17 7.03
CA ASP A 109 -17.75 12.23 7.95
C ASP A 109 -17.30 10.86 7.42
N GLY A 110 -16.02 10.73 7.11
CA GLY A 110 -15.33 9.45 7.02
C GLY A 110 -15.79 8.50 5.91
N MET A 111 -16.77 8.88 5.07
CA MET A 111 -17.26 8.04 3.98
C MET A 111 -16.16 7.81 2.93
N GLU A 112 -15.35 8.85 2.65
CA GLU A 112 -14.22 8.72 1.73
C GLU A 112 -13.18 7.72 2.25
N GLU A 113 -12.86 7.76 3.55
CA GLU A 113 -11.94 6.82 4.19
C GLU A 113 -12.46 5.39 4.14
N LYS A 114 -13.77 5.18 4.34
CA LYS A 114 -14.40 3.86 4.23
C LYS A 114 -14.35 3.33 2.80
N ILE A 115 -14.62 4.18 1.82
CA ILE A 115 -14.52 3.83 0.41
C ILE A 115 -13.06 3.43 0.07
N LEU A 116 -12.08 4.21 0.52
CA LEU A 116 -10.66 3.89 0.33
C LEU A 116 -10.25 2.61 1.07
N SER A 117 -10.79 2.36 2.27
CA SER A 117 -10.56 1.11 3.01
C SER A 117 -11.10 -0.10 2.26
N LEU A 118 -12.35 -0.04 1.75
CA LEU A 118 -12.92 -1.10 0.92
C LEU A 118 -12.14 -1.29 -0.39
N TYR A 119 -11.72 -0.20 -1.02
CA TYR A 119 -10.86 -0.25 -2.20
C TYR A 119 -9.52 -0.94 -1.90
N SER A 120 -8.90 -0.67 -0.75
CA SER A 120 -7.64 -1.30 -0.31
C SER A 120 -7.77 -2.80 -0.06
N CYS A 121 -8.98 -3.29 0.20
CA CYS A 121 -9.31 -4.71 0.32
C CYS A 121 -9.50 -5.42 -1.04
N GLY A 122 -9.33 -4.71 -2.16
CA GLY A 122 -9.42 -5.29 -3.50
C GLY A 122 -10.83 -5.27 -4.11
N MET A 123 -11.80 -4.60 -3.47
CA MET A 123 -13.15 -4.51 -4.02
C MET A 123 -13.20 -3.68 -5.30
N SER A 124 -14.07 -4.07 -6.23
CA SER A 124 -14.33 -3.27 -7.42
C SER A 124 -15.14 -2.01 -7.07
N GLN A 125 -15.14 -1.01 -7.94
CA GLN A 125 -15.94 0.21 -7.73
C GLN A 125 -17.44 -0.08 -7.59
N ARG A 126 -17.95 -1.07 -8.32
CA ARG A 126 -19.36 -1.52 -8.26
C ARG A 126 -19.67 -2.22 -6.94
N ASP A 127 -18.79 -3.14 -6.53
CA ASP A 127 -18.95 -3.84 -5.25
C ASP A 127 -18.91 -2.88 -4.06
N ILE A 128 -18.03 -1.85 -4.14
CA ILE A 128 -17.97 -0.78 -3.13
C ILE A 128 -19.29 0.01 -3.10
N SER A 129 -19.82 0.39 -4.26
CA SER A 129 -21.12 1.09 -4.34
C SER A 129 -22.23 0.27 -3.71
N GLU A 130 -22.31 -1.01 -4.04
CA GLU A 130 -23.29 -1.95 -3.47
C GLU A 130 -23.10 -2.13 -1.97
N GLN A 131 -21.87 -2.32 -1.51
CA GLN A 131 -21.56 -2.50 -0.09
C GLN A 131 -21.89 -1.27 0.75
N ILE A 132 -21.60 -0.06 0.24
CA ILE A 132 -21.97 1.19 0.91
C ILE A 132 -23.48 1.33 0.99
N LYS A 133 -24.22 0.98 -0.08
CA LYS A 133 -25.68 0.96 -0.05
C LYS A 133 -26.22 0.00 1.00
N ASN A 134 -25.66 -1.22 1.06
CA ASN A 134 -26.12 -2.25 2.00
C ASN A 134 -25.84 -1.91 3.46
N LEU A 135 -24.68 -1.25 3.74
CA LEU A 135 -24.27 -0.94 5.12
C LEU A 135 -24.84 0.38 5.66
N TYR A 136 -25.04 1.37 4.78
CA TYR A 136 -25.34 2.76 5.18
C TYR A 136 -26.58 3.32 4.51
N ASP A 137 -27.29 2.53 3.69
CA ASP A 137 -28.44 2.98 2.89
C ASP A 137 -28.16 4.26 2.08
N VAL A 138 -26.90 4.37 1.57
CA VAL A 138 -26.43 5.52 0.80
C VAL A 138 -26.09 5.07 -0.62
N GLU A 139 -26.77 5.64 -1.60
CA GLU A 139 -26.45 5.39 -3.01
C GLU A 139 -25.24 6.23 -3.45
N ILE A 140 -24.18 5.53 -3.88
CA ILE A 140 -23.00 6.15 -4.50
C ILE A 140 -22.77 5.52 -5.88
N SER A 141 -22.34 6.34 -6.84
CA SER A 141 -22.02 5.80 -8.16
C SER A 141 -20.58 5.27 -8.22
N PRO A 142 -20.29 4.28 -9.09
CA PRO A 142 -18.92 3.82 -9.34
C PRO A 142 -17.97 4.93 -9.76
N GLU A 143 -18.47 5.96 -10.47
CA GLU A 143 -17.70 7.14 -10.89
C GLU A 143 -17.28 7.99 -9.68
N LEU A 144 -18.14 8.11 -8.65
CA LEU A 144 -17.80 8.78 -7.41
C LEU A 144 -16.70 8.02 -6.66
N VAL A 145 -16.78 6.69 -6.60
CA VAL A 145 -15.73 5.84 -6.03
C VAL A 145 -14.41 6.05 -6.77
N SER A 146 -14.45 6.16 -8.11
CA SER A 146 -13.26 6.47 -8.92
C SER A 146 -12.67 7.82 -8.53
N LYS A 147 -13.47 8.88 -8.50
CA LYS A 147 -13.03 10.23 -8.12
C LYS A 147 -12.42 10.29 -6.73
N ILE A 148 -13.03 9.60 -5.75
CA ILE A 148 -12.50 9.52 -4.40
C ILE A 148 -11.13 8.79 -4.41
N SER A 149 -11.04 7.67 -5.13
CA SER A 149 -9.76 6.95 -5.24
C SER A 149 -8.67 7.74 -5.98
N GLU A 150 -9.04 8.69 -6.85
CA GLU A 150 -8.07 9.55 -7.55
C GLU A 150 -7.45 10.60 -6.64
N LYS A 151 -8.15 11.03 -5.60
CA LYS A 151 -7.64 12.00 -4.61
C LYS A 151 -6.38 11.53 -3.88
N ILE A 152 -6.10 10.22 -3.85
CA ILE A 152 -4.89 9.68 -3.21
C ILE A 152 -3.65 9.71 -4.11
N MET A 153 -3.77 10.03 -5.41
CA MET A 153 -2.60 10.02 -6.32
C MET A 153 -1.45 10.93 -5.89
N PRO A 154 -1.67 12.14 -5.34
CA PRO A 154 -0.60 12.94 -4.78
C PRO A 154 0.13 12.24 -3.62
N GLU A 155 -0.62 11.54 -2.74
CA GLU A 155 -0.05 10.77 -1.63
C GLU A 155 0.77 9.56 -2.15
N VAL A 156 0.25 8.85 -3.17
CA VAL A 156 0.96 7.76 -3.85
C VAL A 156 2.29 8.26 -4.44
N SER A 157 2.26 9.42 -5.11
CA SER A 157 3.45 10.02 -5.70
C SER A 157 4.45 10.49 -4.64
N ALA A 158 3.97 11.10 -3.56
CA ALA A 158 4.81 11.52 -2.44
C ALA A 158 5.46 10.31 -1.75
N TRP A 159 4.72 9.22 -1.54
CA TRP A 159 5.25 7.97 -0.99
C TRP A 159 6.31 7.34 -1.91
N GLN A 160 6.03 7.26 -3.22
CA GLN A 160 6.97 6.69 -4.19
C GLN A 160 8.28 7.49 -4.27
N ASN A 161 8.22 8.82 -4.12
CA ASN A 161 9.38 9.72 -4.24
C ASN A 161 9.98 10.14 -2.89
N ARG A 162 9.55 9.56 -1.77
CA ARG A 162 10.06 9.92 -0.45
C ARG A 162 11.55 9.63 -0.31
N ALA A 163 12.22 10.41 0.52
CA ALA A 163 13.60 10.12 0.92
C ALA A 163 13.69 8.74 1.60
N LEU A 164 14.75 8.02 1.32
CA LEU A 164 15.06 6.71 1.89
C LEU A 164 16.29 6.79 2.80
N ASN A 165 16.51 5.76 3.60
CA ASN A 165 17.72 5.65 4.40
C ASN A 165 18.96 5.50 3.50
N ASN A 166 20.10 5.99 3.97
CA ASN A 166 21.33 5.90 3.21
C ASN A 166 21.84 4.46 3.05
N ILE A 167 21.58 3.60 4.03
CA ILE A 167 22.08 2.22 4.07
C ILE A 167 20.91 1.26 4.24
N TYR A 168 20.87 0.27 3.37
CA TYR A 168 20.02 -0.92 3.49
C TYR A 168 20.89 -2.17 3.40
N PRO A 169 21.15 -2.87 4.52
CA PRO A 169 21.94 -4.11 4.50
C PRO A 169 21.42 -5.13 3.49
N PHE A 170 20.11 -5.27 3.39
CA PHE A 170 19.49 -6.20 2.46
C PHE A 170 18.41 -5.51 1.64
N VAL A 171 18.44 -5.71 0.32
CA VAL A 171 17.39 -5.26 -0.60
C VAL A 171 16.90 -6.47 -1.39
N PHE A 172 15.59 -6.73 -1.32
CA PHE A 172 14.91 -7.79 -2.05
C PHE A 172 14.14 -7.19 -3.21
N MET A 173 14.25 -7.81 -4.37
CA MET A 173 13.58 -7.37 -5.59
C MET A 173 12.86 -8.55 -6.23
N ASP A 174 11.57 -8.36 -6.55
CA ASP A 174 10.73 -9.38 -7.18
C ASP A 174 9.60 -8.72 -7.98
N ALA A 175 8.98 -9.45 -8.87
CA ALA A 175 7.91 -8.96 -9.73
C ALA A 175 6.61 -9.75 -9.57
N ILE A 176 5.49 -9.05 -9.63
CA ILE A 176 4.15 -9.62 -9.65
C ILE A 176 3.47 -9.20 -10.94
N HIS A 177 2.92 -10.16 -11.68
CA HIS A 177 2.26 -9.90 -12.94
C HIS A 177 0.76 -9.66 -12.76
N TYR A 178 0.25 -8.61 -13.42
CA TYR A 178 -1.15 -8.20 -13.41
C TYR A 178 -1.66 -7.95 -14.82
N LYS A 179 -2.96 -8.14 -15.03
CA LYS A 179 -3.63 -7.74 -16.26
C LYS A 179 -4.10 -6.30 -16.14
N VAL A 180 -3.66 -5.45 -17.05
CA VAL A 180 -4.03 -4.05 -17.11
C VAL A 180 -4.64 -3.76 -18.47
N LYS A 181 -5.70 -2.95 -18.51
CA LYS A 181 -6.32 -2.54 -19.77
C LYS A 181 -5.55 -1.37 -20.38
N GLU A 182 -5.11 -1.52 -21.62
CA GLU A 182 -4.42 -0.53 -22.41
C GLU A 182 -4.92 -0.59 -23.84
N ASN A 183 -5.24 0.55 -24.43
CA ASN A 183 -5.78 0.64 -25.79
C ASN A 183 -6.90 -0.37 -26.08
N HIS A 184 -7.85 -0.50 -25.14
CA HIS A 184 -8.98 -1.45 -25.17
C HIS A 184 -8.61 -2.94 -25.11
N GLN A 185 -7.32 -3.30 -24.94
CA GLN A 185 -6.84 -4.68 -24.79
C GLN A 185 -6.32 -4.90 -23.37
N TYR A 186 -6.31 -6.17 -22.93
CA TYR A 186 -5.69 -6.55 -21.67
C TYR A 186 -4.26 -7.02 -21.93
N VAL A 187 -3.30 -6.26 -21.43
CA VAL A 187 -1.88 -6.59 -21.46
C VAL A 187 -1.42 -7.08 -20.08
N THR A 188 -0.42 -7.95 -20.07
CA THR A 188 0.21 -8.36 -18.81
C THR A 188 1.33 -7.39 -18.50
N LYS A 189 1.22 -6.70 -17.35
CA LYS A 189 2.27 -5.82 -16.82
C LYS A 189 2.84 -6.39 -15.54
N ALA A 190 4.11 -6.13 -15.27
CA ALA A 190 4.77 -6.48 -14.03
C ALA A 190 4.77 -5.29 -13.07
N ALA A 191 4.39 -5.53 -11.82
CA ALA A 191 4.66 -4.64 -10.70
C ALA A 191 5.94 -5.12 -10.01
N TYR A 192 6.98 -4.34 -10.13
CA TYR A 192 8.29 -4.59 -9.54
C TYR A 192 8.31 -4.01 -8.13
N VAL A 193 8.41 -4.89 -7.17
CA VAL A 193 8.40 -4.54 -5.75
C VAL A 193 9.83 -4.59 -5.22
N VAL A 194 10.25 -3.51 -4.57
CA VAL A 194 11.54 -3.45 -3.88
C VAL A 194 11.32 -3.29 -2.39
N LEU A 195 11.85 -4.21 -1.63
CA LEU A 195 11.75 -4.25 -0.18
C LEU A 195 13.16 -4.19 0.42
N GLY A 196 13.41 -3.25 1.34
CA GLY A 196 14.65 -3.14 2.09
C GLY A 196 14.50 -3.60 3.54
N ILE A 197 15.62 -3.99 4.14
CA ILE A 197 15.77 -4.07 5.60
C ILE A 197 16.76 -2.97 5.97
N ASN A 198 16.34 -2.05 6.84
CA ASN A 198 17.17 -0.94 7.29
C ASN A 198 18.16 -1.35 8.39
N MET A 199 19.01 -0.41 8.83
CA MET A 199 19.99 -0.67 9.89
C MET A 199 19.38 -1.05 11.24
N ASP A 200 18.12 -0.74 11.49
CA ASP A 200 17.38 -1.13 12.69
C ASP A 200 16.79 -2.55 12.58
N GLY A 201 16.93 -3.21 11.43
CA GLY A 201 16.35 -4.53 11.15
C GLY A 201 14.86 -4.49 10.79
N CYS A 202 14.34 -3.30 10.52
CA CYS A 202 12.95 -3.11 10.12
C CYS A 202 12.80 -3.19 8.61
N LYS A 203 11.69 -3.79 8.18
CA LYS A 203 11.33 -3.88 6.76
C LYS A 203 10.75 -2.55 6.27
N ASP A 204 11.11 -2.17 5.05
CA ASP A 204 10.57 -1.00 4.36
C ASP A 204 10.29 -1.34 2.90
N ILE A 205 9.11 -0.97 2.37
CA ILE A 205 8.80 -1.09 0.95
C ILE A 205 9.37 0.14 0.25
N LEU A 206 10.51 0.01 -0.41
CA LEU A 206 11.25 1.12 -1.00
C LEU A 206 10.51 1.75 -2.18
N GLY A 207 9.71 0.98 -2.89
CA GLY A 207 8.87 1.44 -3.97
C GLY A 207 8.26 0.32 -4.79
N ILE A 208 7.35 0.70 -5.70
CA ILE A 208 6.68 -0.19 -6.65
C ILE A 208 6.68 0.48 -8.01
N TRP A 209 7.27 -0.18 -9.01
CA TRP A 209 7.33 0.30 -10.40
C TRP A 209 6.52 -0.62 -11.30
N ILE A 210 5.77 -0.04 -12.23
CA ILE A 210 4.96 -0.81 -13.19
C ILE A 210 5.61 -0.71 -14.55
N GLY A 211 5.82 -1.86 -15.20
CA GLY A 211 6.41 -1.94 -16.53
C GLY A 211 5.91 -3.15 -17.30
N GLU A 212 6.06 -3.12 -18.64
CA GLU A 212 5.62 -4.19 -19.53
C GLU A 212 6.69 -5.28 -19.68
N HIS A 213 7.94 -4.87 -19.74
CA HIS A 213 9.07 -5.74 -20.01
C HIS A 213 10.18 -5.56 -18.99
N GLU A 214 10.65 -6.67 -18.49
CA GLU A 214 11.88 -6.75 -17.71
C GLU A 214 13.07 -6.56 -18.63
N SER A 215 13.84 -5.50 -18.40
CA SER A 215 15.07 -5.25 -19.13
C SER A 215 16.13 -4.67 -18.20
N ALA A 216 17.41 -4.84 -18.57
CA ALA A 216 18.51 -4.22 -17.84
C ALA A 216 18.32 -2.70 -17.70
N LYS A 217 17.82 -2.03 -18.74
CA LYS A 217 17.51 -0.60 -18.71
C LYS A 217 16.42 -0.24 -17.69
N PHE A 218 15.38 -1.08 -17.57
CA PHE A 218 14.32 -0.86 -16.58
C PHE A 218 14.88 -0.94 -15.16
N TRP A 219 15.68 -1.97 -14.89
CA TRP A 219 16.32 -2.16 -13.57
C TRP A 219 17.31 -1.06 -13.25
N LEU A 220 18.06 -0.60 -14.23
CA LEU A 220 18.95 0.56 -14.08
C LEU A 220 18.17 1.80 -13.63
N ASN A 221 16.99 2.05 -14.23
CA ASN A 221 16.14 3.17 -13.82
C ASN A 221 15.62 3.01 -12.37
N VAL A 222 15.25 1.79 -11.95
CA VAL A 222 14.82 1.52 -10.58
C VAL A 222 15.96 1.77 -9.58
N LEU A 223 17.17 1.29 -9.88
CA LEU A 223 18.36 1.48 -9.02
C LEU A 223 18.78 2.95 -8.95
N ASN A 224 18.74 3.68 -10.07
CA ASN A 224 18.97 5.12 -10.10
C ASN A 224 17.95 5.90 -9.28
N ASP A 225 16.67 5.51 -9.34
CA ASP A 225 15.62 6.12 -8.51
C ASP A 225 15.92 5.90 -7.02
N LEU A 226 16.32 4.71 -6.60
CA LEU A 226 16.74 4.44 -5.23
C LEU A 226 17.90 5.33 -4.79
N LYS A 227 18.94 5.51 -5.63
CA LYS A 227 20.06 6.41 -5.37
C LYS A 227 19.62 7.86 -5.23
N ASN A 228 18.81 8.35 -6.16
CA ASN A 228 18.29 9.72 -6.14
C ASN A 228 17.47 10.01 -4.87
N ARG A 229 16.83 8.99 -4.31
CA ARG A 229 16.06 9.07 -3.07
C ARG A 229 16.92 8.85 -1.81
N GLY A 230 18.22 8.68 -1.96
CA GLY A 230 19.19 8.69 -0.85
C GLY A 230 19.85 7.35 -0.52
N VAL A 231 19.52 6.24 -1.18
CA VAL A 231 20.15 4.93 -0.92
C VAL A 231 21.58 4.95 -1.49
N LYS A 232 22.57 5.06 -0.62
CA LYS A 232 23.99 5.10 -1.01
C LYS A 232 24.62 3.71 -0.99
N THR A 233 24.30 2.92 0.02
CA THR A 233 24.94 1.63 0.28
C THR A 233 23.91 0.52 0.43
N VAL A 234 24.13 -0.57 -0.30
CA VAL A 234 23.42 -1.83 -0.13
C VAL A 234 24.47 -2.93 0.01
N TYR A 235 24.39 -3.77 1.05
CA TYR A 235 25.37 -4.85 1.21
C TYR A 235 25.02 -6.03 0.31
N VAL A 236 23.77 -6.47 0.32
CA VAL A 236 23.33 -7.64 -0.46
C VAL A 236 22.02 -7.37 -1.16
N PHE A 237 22.00 -7.51 -2.47
CA PHE A 237 20.77 -7.62 -3.26
C PHE A 237 20.33 -9.08 -3.35
N CYS A 238 19.14 -9.37 -2.88
CA CYS A 238 18.49 -10.68 -3.00
C CYS A 238 17.49 -10.62 -4.15
N VAL A 239 17.80 -11.27 -5.25
CA VAL A 239 17.05 -11.16 -6.50
C VAL A 239 16.54 -12.50 -7.01
N ASP A 240 15.43 -12.49 -7.75
CA ASP A 240 15.07 -13.60 -8.60
C ASP A 240 16.00 -13.68 -9.82
N GLY A 241 16.00 -14.77 -10.52
CA GLY A 241 16.88 -15.00 -11.67
C GLY A 241 16.53 -14.21 -12.93
N LEU A 242 16.17 -12.94 -12.80
CA LEU A 242 15.78 -12.07 -13.91
C LEU A 242 17.00 -11.59 -14.71
N SER A 243 16.85 -11.53 -16.03
CA SER A 243 17.93 -11.09 -16.94
C SER A 243 18.23 -9.59 -16.77
N GLY A 244 19.51 -9.23 -16.85
CA GLY A 244 19.97 -7.83 -16.80
C GLY A 244 20.08 -7.21 -15.41
N PHE A 245 19.74 -7.95 -14.34
CA PHE A 245 19.88 -7.48 -12.96
C PHE A 245 21.33 -7.30 -12.57
N ARG A 246 22.16 -8.30 -12.89
CA ARG A 246 23.57 -8.30 -12.50
C ARG A 246 24.32 -7.08 -13.02
N GLU A 247 24.14 -6.80 -14.30
CA GLU A 247 24.78 -5.66 -14.97
C GLU A 247 24.29 -4.33 -14.40
N ALA A 248 23.00 -4.20 -14.14
CA ALA A 248 22.42 -2.99 -13.56
C ALA A 248 22.92 -2.76 -12.13
N ILE A 249 22.97 -3.80 -11.29
CA ILE A 249 23.48 -3.69 -9.91
C ILE A 249 24.98 -3.37 -9.92
N ALA A 250 25.77 -4.05 -10.74
CA ALA A 250 27.21 -3.81 -10.83
C ALA A 250 27.54 -2.38 -11.30
N SER A 251 26.69 -1.79 -12.14
CA SER A 251 26.84 -0.38 -12.58
C SER A 251 26.53 0.61 -11.47
N GLU A 252 25.45 0.39 -10.71
CA GLU A 252 24.96 1.38 -9.75
C GLU A 252 25.48 1.16 -8.32
N TYR A 253 25.68 -0.08 -7.93
CA TYR A 253 26.15 -0.48 -6.60
C TYR A 253 27.30 -1.49 -6.73
N PRO A 254 28.49 -1.09 -7.22
CA PRO A 254 29.59 -2.00 -7.52
C PRO A 254 30.11 -2.78 -6.31
N GLU A 255 29.97 -2.22 -5.10
CA GLU A 255 30.39 -2.88 -3.85
C GLU A 255 29.35 -3.85 -3.30
N ALA A 256 28.13 -3.83 -3.84
CA ALA A 256 27.06 -4.69 -3.35
C ALA A 256 27.21 -6.13 -3.84
N GLN A 257 26.96 -7.07 -2.97
CA GLN A 257 26.91 -8.48 -3.33
C GLN A 257 25.54 -8.86 -3.87
N ILE A 258 25.49 -9.85 -4.74
CA ILE A 258 24.25 -10.34 -5.33
C ILE A 258 24.03 -11.77 -4.86
N GLN A 259 22.90 -12.04 -4.23
CA GLN A 259 22.41 -13.36 -3.90
C GLN A 259 21.21 -13.70 -4.74
N ARG A 260 21.33 -14.69 -5.60
CA ARG A 260 20.18 -15.25 -6.31
C ARG A 260 19.37 -16.14 -5.40
N CYS A 261 18.04 -16.00 -5.46
CA CYS A 261 17.11 -16.79 -4.65
C CYS A 261 17.24 -18.30 -4.94
N ILE A 262 17.64 -19.06 -3.92
CA ILE A 262 17.78 -20.50 -4.01
C ILE A 262 16.44 -21.18 -4.27
N ILE A 263 15.35 -20.72 -3.68
CA ILE A 263 14.00 -21.31 -3.88
C ILE A 263 13.52 -21.14 -5.32
N HIS A 264 13.72 -19.95 -5.92
CA HIS A 264 13.39 -19.74 -7.33
C HIS A 264 14.27 -20.59 -8.25
N GLN A 265 15.56 -20.73 -7.94
CA GLN A 265 16.45 -21.61 -8.68
C GLN A 265 15.99 -23.08 -8.62
N ILE A 266 15.57 -23.55 -7.43
CA ILE A 266 15.03 -24.91 -7.26
C ILE A 266 13.73 -25.10 -8.08
N ARG A 267 12.79 -24.16 -7.99
CA ARG A 267 11.53 -24.22 -8.77
C ARG A 267 11.80 -24.25 -10.28
N SER A 268 12.73 -23.42 -10.74
CA SER A 268 13.15 -23.39 -12.13
C SER A 268 13.78 -24.74 -12.56
N SER A 269 14.62 -25.33 -11.70
CA SER A 269 15.27 -26.61 -11.93
C SER A 269 14.30 -27.77 -12.10
N THR A 270 13.19 -27.77 -11.35
CA THR A 270 12.20 -28.86 -11.38
C THR A 270 11.16 -28.73 -12.48
N ARG A 271 11.09 -27.58 -13.16
CA ARG A 271 10.04 -27.26 -14.13
C ARG A 271 9.96 -28.28 -15.30
N PHE A 272 11.09 -28.83 -15.70
CA PHE A 272 11.20 -29.77 -16.83
C PHE A 272 11.63 -31.16 -16.40
N VAL A 273 11.53 -31.47 -15.10
CA VAL A 273 11.87 -32.79 -14.55
C VAL A 273 10.63 -33.68 -14.50
N SER A 274 10.78 -34.95 -14.92
CA SER A 274 9.70 -35.94 -14.82
C SER A 274 9.24 -36.10 -13.36
N TYR A 275 7.93 -36.21 -13.14
CA TYR A 275 7.34 -36.32 -11.79
C TYR A 275 7.97 -37.46 -10.96
N LYS A 276 8.29 -38.60 -11.60
CA LYS A 276 8.92 -39.75 -10.94
C LYS A 276 10.31 -39.44 -10.35
N ASP A 277 11.05 -38.50 -10.98
CA ASP A 277 12.43 -38.18 -10.62
C ASP A 277 12.54 -36.96 -9.71
N ILE A 278 11.48 -36.12 -9.62
CA ILE A 278 11.49 -34.85 -8.84
C ILE A 278 11.94 -35.11 -7.41
N LYS A 279 11.37 -36.10 -6.71
CA LYS A 279 11.66 -36.33 -5.29
C LYS A 279 13.14 -36.70 -5.07
N LYS A 280 13.72 -37.52 -5.93
CA LYS A 280 15.12 -37.93 -5.82
C LYS A 280 16.06 -36.79 -6.21
N LEU A 281 15.78 -36.14 -7.35
CA LEU A 281 16.54 -34.96 -7.79
C LEU A 281 16.57 -33.86 -6.72
N MET A 282 15.44 -33.60 -6.11
CA MET A 282 15.35 -32.59 -5.02
C MET A 282 16.14 -32.99 -3.77
N ALA A 283 16.19 -34.29 -3.44
CA ALA A 283 17.00 -34.79 -2.32
C ALA A 283 18.50 -34.61 -2.60
N ASP A 284 18.94 -34.94 -3.81
CA ASP A 284 20.33 -34.76 -4.22
C ASP A 284 20.71 -33.29 -4.32
N LEU A 285 19.84 -32.45 -4.89
CA LEU A 285 20.05 -31.01 -4.98
C LEU A 285 20.12 -30.35 -3.59
N LYS A 286 19.37 -30.88 -2.62
CA LYS A 286 19.38 -30.40 -1.23
C LYS A 286 20.78 -30.49 -0.61
N THR A 287 21.58 -31.50 -0.97
CA THR A 287 22.95 -31.61 -0.47
C THR A 287 23.86 -30.49 -0.97
N VAL A 288 23.55 -29.88 -2.11
CA VAL A 288 24.30 -28.77 -2.68
C VAL A 288 24.06 -27.50 -1.86
N TYR A 289 22.81 -27.09 -1.73
CA TYR A 289 22.48 -25.79 -1.11
C TYR A 289 22.39 -25.85 0.43
N GLN A 290 22.43 -27.03 1.05
CA GLN A 290 22.52 -27.20 2.51
C GLN A 290 23.91 -27.63 2.97
N ALA A 291 24.91 -27.59 2.13
CA ALA A 291 26.29 -27.85 2.50
C ALA A 291 26.80 -26.85 3.57
N ILE A 292 27.78 -27.28 4.36
CA ILE A 292 28.33 -26.48 5.44
C ILE A 292 29.10 -25.28 4.90
N ASN A 293 29.83 -25.46 3.78
CA ASN A 293 30.61 -24.44 3.11
C ASN A 293 30.54 -24.61 1.58
N GLU A 294 31.13 -23.65 0.86
CA GLU A 294 31.11 -23.60 -0.59
C GLU A 294 31.89 -24.76 -1.23
N ASP A 295 33.00 -25.19 -0.63
CA ASP A 295 33.82 -26.30 -1.13
C ASP A 295 33.04 -27.61 -1.13
N GLU A 296 32.29 -27.89 -0.06
CA GLU A 296 31.42 -29.07 0.00
C GLU A 296 30.26 -28.93 -0.98
N ALA A 297 29.67 -27.76 -1.09
CA ALA A 297 28.59 -27.48 -2.02
C ALA A 297 29.02 -27.71 -3.47
N SER A 298 30.22 -27.24 -3.83
CA SER A 298 30.80 -27.45 -5.17
C SER A 298 31.06 -28.93 -5.48
N ARG A 299 31.57 -29.69 -4.51
CA ARG A 299 31.71 -31.17 -4.66
C ARG A 299 30.37 -31.85 -4.84
N ASN A 300 29.36 -31.42 -4.09
CA ASN A 300 28.00 -31.97 -4.20
C ASN A 300 27.35 -31.61 -5.54
N LEU A 301 27.60 -30.40 -6.07
CA LEU A 301 27.16 -29.97 -7.38
C LEU A 301 27.81 -30.85 -8.51
N ALA A 302 29.10 -31.15 -8.37
CA ALA A 302 29.78 -32.06 -9.30
C ALA A 302 29.13 -33.47 -9.30
N ARG A 303 28.84 -34.05 -8.12
CA ARG A 303 28.11 -35.33 -8.01
C ARG A 303 26.69 -35.24 -8.58
N PHE A 304 26.01 -34.11 -8.34
CA PHE A 304 24.71 -33.89 -8.93
C PHE A 304 24.76 -33.87 -10.47
N LYS A 305 25.80 -33.26 -11.05
CA LYS A 305 26.07 -33.26 -12.50
C LYS A 305 26.31 -34.64 -13.03
N GLU A 306 27.12 -35.47 -12.35
CA GLU A 306 27.39 -36.85 -12.75
C GLU A 306 26.11 -37.67 -12.78
N THR A 307 25.23 -37.50 -11.80
CA THR A 307 24.00 -38.28 -11.68
C THR A 307 22.93 -37.84 -12.68
N TRP A 308 22.71 -36.49 -12.80
CA TRP A 308 21.56 -35.92 -13.49
C TRP A 308 21.87 -35.24 -14.81
N GLY A 309 23.16 -34.95 -15.09
CA GLY A 309 23.57 -34.11 -16.23
C GLY A 309 23.18 -34.71 -17.60
N LYS A 310 23.17 -36.04 -17.76
CA LYS A 310 22.73 -36.71 -19.00
C LYS A 310 21.20 -36.63 -19.16
N MET A 311 20.46 -36.73 -18.06
CA MET A 311 19.01 -36.82 -18.09
C MET A 311 18.35 -35.43 -18.10
N TYR A 312 18.90 -34.49 -17.32
CA TYR A 312 18.39 -33.13 -17.14
C TYR A 312 19.50 -32.10 -17.32
N PRO A 313 20.11 -31.96 -18.50
CA PRO A 313 21.27 -31.09 -18.73
C PRO A 313 20.97 -29.62 -18.46
N SER A 314 19.76 -29.15 -18.80
CA SER A 314 19.35 -27.74 -18.55
C SER A 314 19.26 -27.40 -17.06
N CYS A 315 18.85 -28.37 -16.22
CA CYS A 315 18.83 -28.19 -14.78
C CYS A 315 20.25 -27.99 -14.25
N VAL A 316 21.17 -28.87 -14.57
CA VAL A 316 22.58 -28.82 -14.12
C VAL A 316 23.25 -27.55 -14.64
N LYS A 317 23.13 -27.28 -15.93
CA LYS A 317 23.70 -26.06 -16.57
C LYS A 317 23.26 -24.80 -15.88
N SER A 318 21.98 -24.68 -15.51
CA SER A 318 21.45 -23.50 -14.81
C SER A 318 22.11 -23.29 -13.45
N TRP A 319 22.50 -24.33 -12.73
CA TRP A 319 23.23 -24.22 -11.47
C TRP A 319 24.69 -23.84 -11.68
N GLU A 320 25.35 -24.43 -12.68
CA GLU A 320 26.74 -24.13 -13.00
C GLU A 320 26.93 -22.69 -13.48
N GLU A 321 26.08 -22.23 -14.41
CA GLU A 321 26.16 -20.86 -14.98
C GLU A 321 25.86 -19.74 -13.98
N ASN A 322 25.14 -20.06 -12.92
CA ASN A 322 24.78 -19.08 -11.90
C ASN A 322 25.45 -19.35 -10.55
N TRP A 323 26.44 -20.24 -10.52
CA TRP A 323 27.03 -20.69 -9.27
C TRP A 323 27.62 -19.53 -8.44
N ASP A 324 28.28 -18.58 -9.07
CA ASP A 324 28.88 -17.41 -8.45
C ASP A 324 27.89 -16.57 -7.65
N ILE A 325 26.65 -16.39 -8.14
CA ILE A 325 25.60 -15.64 -7.45
C ILE A 325 24.66 -16.52 -6.63
N LEU A 326 24.71 -17.84 -6.82
CA LEU A 326 23.98 -18.80 -5.98
C LEU A 326 24.77 -19.13 -4.72
N SER A 327 26.11 -19.22 -4.80
CA SER A 327 26.99 -19.59 -3.70
C SER A 327 27.32 -18.42 -2.76
N THR A 328 26.98 -17.18 -3.12
CA THR A 328 27.27 -15.96 -2.34
C THR A 328 26.93 -16.13 -0.85
N PHE A 329 25.82 -16.77 -0.50
CA PHE A 329 25.39 -16.92 0.89
C PHE A 329 26.36 -17.77 1.74
N PHE A 330 27.21 -18.62 1.13
CA PHE A 330 28.21 -19.41 1.88
C PHE A 330 29.27 -18.54 2.54
N ALA A 331 29.56 -17.34 2.00
CA ALA A 331 30.49 -16.39 2.58
C ALA A 331 29.99 -15.79 3.89
N TYR A 332 28.70 -15.93 4.23
CA TYR A 332 28.09 -15.31 5.38
C TYR A 332 27.89 -16.29 6.54
N PRO A 333 27.90 -15.79 7.78
CA PRO A 333 27.54 -16.54 8.98
C PRO A 333 26.07 -17.00 8.94
N ALA A 334 25.73 -18.01 9.74
CA ALA A 334 24.44 -18.68 9.72
C ALA A 334 23.24 -17.73 9.90
N GLU A 335 23.35 -16.69 10.72
CA GLU A 335 22.27 -15.76 10.99
C GLU A 335 21.98 -14.87 9.76
N VAL A 336 23.04 -14.40 9.07
CA VAL A 336 22.93 -13.65 7.82
C VAL A 336 22.40 -14.55 6.69
N ARG A 337 22.95 -15.78 6.56
CA ARG A 337 22.49 -16.76 5.56
C ARG A 337 20.98 -16.97 5.63
N ARG A 338 20.42 -17.03 6.84
CA ARG A 338 19.00 -17.25 7.06
C ARG A 338 18.12 -16.16 6.46
N ILE A 339 18.63 -14.93 6.37
CA ILE A 339 17.94 -13.79 5.77
C ILE A 339 18.02 -13.83 4.23
N ILE A 340 19.22 -14.06 3.68
CA ILE A 340 19.49 -13.93 2.24
C ILE A 340 19.28 -15.23 1.43
N TYR A 341 19.28 -16.37 2.09
CA TYR A 341 19.11 -17.68 1.48
C TYR A 341 17.82 -17.81 0.66
N THR A 342 16.75 -17.12 1.10
CA THR A 342 15.45 -17.16 0.43
C THR A 342 14.87 -15.77 0.29
N THR A 343 14.09 -15.56 -0.75
CA THR A 343 13.26 -14.36 -0.90
C THR A 343 11.93 -14.46 -0.14
N ASN A 344 11.82 -15.31 0.88
CA ASN A 344 10.59 -15.52 1.67
C ASN A 344 10.01 -14.21 2.20
N ILE A 345 10.87 -13.23 2.52
CA ILE A 345 10.45 -11.92 3.02
C ILE A 345 9.61 -11.21 1.96
N ILE A 346 10.12 -11.09 0.72
CA ILE A 346 9.39 -10.43 -0.36
C ILE A 346 8.29 -11.35 -0.94
N GLU A 347 8.49 -12.67 -0.94
CA GLU A 347 7.42 -13.61 -1.32
C GLU A 347 6.21 -13.51 -0.38
N GLY A 348 6.45 -13.31 0.92
CA GLY A 348 5.40 -13.06 1.91
C GLY A 348 4.62 -11.78 1.61
N LEU A 349 5.31 -10.71 1.25
CA LEU A 349 4.70 -9.45 0.80
C LEU A 349 3.90 -9.66 -0.50
N ASN A 350 4.49 -10.31 -1.49
CA ASN A 350 3.85 -10.58 -2.77
C ASN A 350 2.61 -11.49 -2.64
N ARG A 351 2.63 -12.42 -1.69
CA ARG A 351 1.44 -13.23 -1.34
C ARG A 351 0.30 -12.38 -0.80
N GLN A 352 0.61 -11.40 0.05
CA GLN A 352 -0.38 -10.47 0.57
C GLN A 352 -0.96 -9.59 -0.55
N PHE A 353 -0.12 -9.05 -1.45
CA PHE A 353 -0.60 -8.35 -2.64
C PHE A 353 -1.51 -9.23 -3.50
N ARG A 354 -1.12 -10.46 -3.80
CA ARG A 354 -1.95 -11.39 -4.56
C ARG A 354 -3.28 -11.71 -3.86
N SER A 355 -3.28 -11.84 -2.54
CA SER A 355 -4.50 -12.07 -1.76
C SER A 355 -5.49 -10.92 -1.89
N ILE A 356 -5.01 -9.68 -1.80
CA ILE A 356 -5.83 -8.46 -1.93
C ILE A 356 -6.34 -8.29 -3.37
N THR A 357 -5.49 -8.56 -4.36
CA THR A 357 -5.84 -8.38 -5.77
C THR A 357 -6.60 -9.55 -6.38
N LYS A 358 -6.77 -10.66 -5.65
CA LYS A 358 -7.41 -11.89 -6.15
C LYS A 358 -8.84 -11.67 -6.66
N SER A 359 -9.59 -10.81 -6.00
CA SER A 359 -10.97 -10.44 -6.37
C SER A 359 -11.03 -9.53 -7.61
N LYS A 360 -9.92 -8.96 -8.03
CA LYS A 360 -9.83 -8.03 -9.16
C LYS A 360 -8.96 -8.59 -10.28
N PRO A 361 -9.53 -9.33 -11.23
CA PRO A 361 -8.79 -10.06 -12.26
C PRO A 361 -8.01 -9.14 -13.22
N SER A 362 -8.39 -7.86 -13.30
CA SER A 362 -7.73 -6.87 -14.16
C SER A 362 -7.94 -5.45 -13.64
N PHE A 363 -7.04 -4.55 -14.05
CA PHE A 363 -7.06 -3.13 -13.72
C PHE A 363 -7.41 -2.29 -14.96
N THR A 364 -8.09 -1.19 -14.75
CA THR A 364 -8.52 -0.28 -15.85
C THR A 364 -7.37 0.49 -16.46
N ASN A 365 -6.31 0.76 -15.71
CA ASN A 365 -5.08 1.44 -16.11
C ASN A 365 -3.99 1.23 -15.03
N ASP A 366 -2.77 1.69 -15.33
CA ASP A 366 -1.62 1.60 -14.41
C ASP A 366 -1.87 2.35 -13.09
N ASP A 367 -2.54 3.50 -13.12
CA ASP A 367 -2.82 4.28 -11.91
C ASP A 367 -3.78 3.56 -10.97
N SER A 368 -4.75 2.82 -11.51
CA SER A 368 -5.65 2.00 -10.69
C SER A 368 -4.90 0.85 -10.00
N LEU A 369 -3.88 0.28 -10.65
CA LEU A 369 -2.98 -0.71 -10.07
C LEU A 369 -2.07 -0.07 -9.01
N ARG A 370 -1.43 1.07 -9.30
CA ARG A 370 -0.58 1.81 -8.34
C ARG A 370 -1.33 2.17 -7.07
N LYS A 371 -2.52 2.75 -7.19
CA LYS A 371 -3.38 3.11 -6.05
C LYS A 371 -3.66 1.91 -5.17
N MET A 372 -4.04 0.79 -5.78
CA MET A 372 -4.34 -0.43 -5.03
C MET A 372 -3.12 -0.99 -4.30
N LEU A 373 -1.98 -1.09 -4.99
CA LEU A 373 -0.74 -1.61 -4.39
C LEU A 373 -0.23 -0.68 -3.28
N TYR A 374 -0.33 0.64 -3.46
CA TYR A 374 0.00 1.61 -2.42
C TYR A 374 -0.87 1.45 -1.17
N LEU A 375 -2.19 1.42 -1.31
CA LEU A 375 -3.10 1.24 -0.18
C LEU A 375 -2.89 -0.12 0.52
N ALA A 376 -2.65 -1.17 -0.28
CA ALA A 376 -2.28 -2.48 0.25
C ALA A 376 -0.96 -2.42 1.03
N SER A 377 0.05 -1.72 0.50
CA SER A 377 1.35 -1.52 1.17
C SER A 377 1.17 -0.82 2.52
N LYS A 378 0.39 0.25 2.58
CA LYS A 378 0.11 1.00 3.81
C LYS A 378 -0.47 0.09 4.88
N LYS A 379 -1.51 -0.69 4.52
CA LYS A 379 -2.14 -1.66 5.43
C LYS A 379 -1.19 -2.78 5.88
N ILE A 380 -0.34 -3.28 4.98
CA ILE A 380 0.62 -4.34 5.30
C ILE A 380 1.69 -3.83 6.26
N VAL A 381 2.22 -2.62 6.04
CA VAL A 381 3.26 -2.01 6.86
C VAL A 381 2.78 -1.73 8.28
N GLU A 382 1.50 -1.40 8.50
CA GLU A 382 0.90 -1.26 9.84
C GLU A 382 1.08 -2.50 10.72
N HIS A 383 1.19 -3.68 10.12
CA HIS A 383 1.43 -4.95 10.84
C HIS A 383 2.92 -5.31 11.00
N TRP A 384 3.84 -4.52 10.45
CA TRP A 384 5.28 -4.75 10.58
C TRP A 384 5.83 -4.08 11.85
N THR A 385 5.46 -4.60 13.00
CA THR A 385 5.82 -4.03 14.30
C THR A 385 7.10 -4.61 14.89
N VAL A 386 7.66 -5.67 14.27
CA VAL A 386 8.80 -6.42 14.82
C VAL A 386 9.96 -6.40 13.84
N ARG A 387 11.16 -6.09 14.36
CA ARG A 387 12.43 -6.19 13.62
C ARG A 387 12.78 -7.66 13.29
N CYS A 388 13.68 -7.86 12.35
CA CYS A 388 14.21 -9.18 12.01
C CYS A 388 14.81 -9.86 13.26
N ARG A 389 14.59 -11.18 13.35
CA ARG A 389 15.07 -11.96 14.50
C ARG A 389 16.61 -11.95 14.57
N ASN A 390 17.17 -11.88 15.77
CA ASN A 390 18.60 -11.87 16.05
C ASN A 390 19.35 -10.73 15.32
N TRP A 391 18.67 -9.60 15.12
CA TRP A 391 19.21 -8.52 14.29
C TRP A 391 20.54 -7.97 14.80
N ASP A 392 20.73 -7.83 16.10
CA ASP A 392 21.98 -7.33 16.67
C ASP A 392 23.18 -8.23 16.32
N GLN A 393 22.99 -9.54 16.26
CA GLN A 393 24.01 -10.49 15.82
C GLN A 393 24.28 -10.35 14.31
N VAL A 394 23.21 -10.22 13.52
CA VAL A 394 23.33 -9.98 12.07
C VAL A 394 24.07 -8.71 11.78
N LEU A 395 23.73 -7.61 12.47
CA LEU A 395 24.35 -6.30 12.26
C LEU A 395 25.85 -6.33 12.59
N ASN A 396 26.22 -6.87 13.76
CA ASN A 396 27.63 -7.01 14.15
C ASN A 396 28.44 -7.82 13.11
N GLN A 397 27.87 -8.87 12.56
CA GLN A 397 28.52 -9.68 11.53
C GLN A 397 28.66 -8.92 10.20
N LEU A 398 27.66 -8.13 9.82
CA LEU A 398 27.72 -7.28 8.63
C LEU A 398 28.72 -6.13 8.79
N GLU A 399 28.78 -5.51 9.96
CA GLU A 399 29.76 -4.46 10.23
C GLU A 399 31.20 -4.97 10.09
N ILE A 400 31.49 -6.18 10.54
CA ILE A 400 32.82 -6.80 10.36
C ILE A 400 33.10 -7.05 8.87
N LEU A 401 32.12 -7.54 8.11
CA LEU A 401 32.30 -7.89 6.70
C LEU A 401 32.37 -6.65 5.78
N PHE A 402 31.66 -5.59 6.11
CA PHE A 402 31.51 -4.39 5.28
C PHE A 402 32.06 -3.13 5.95
N SER A 403 32.96 -3.26 6.94
CA SER A 403 33.57 -2.13 7.66
C SER A 403 34.22 -1.10 6.74
N ASN A 404 34.76 -1.50 5.61
CA ASN A 404 35.39 -0.62 4.63
C ASN A 404 34.36 0.17 3.78
N GLN A 405 33.11 -0.23 3.72
CA GLN A 405 32.05 0.45 2.96
C GLN A 405 31.35 1.56 3.76
N ASN A 406 31.42 1.50 5.09
CA ASN A 406 30.77 2.46 5.98
C ASN A 406 31.65 3.70 6.29
N ALA A 407 32.91 3.70 5.88
CA ALA A 407 33.88 4.75 6.16
C ALA A 407 33.93 5.89 5.11
N GLY A 408 33.06 5.87 4.12
CA GLY A 408 32.89 6.89 3.07
C GLY A 408 31.47 7.45 3.14
#